data_6688cf86a48973a182edb0c7b48dc4b3
#
_entry.id   6688cf86a48973a182edb0c7b48dc4b3
#
_cell.length_a   1.000
_cell.length_b   1.000
_cell.length_c   1.000
_cell.angle_alpha   90.00
_cell.angle_beta   90.00
_cell.angle_gamma   90.00
#
_symmetry.space_group_name_H-M   'P 1'
#
loop_
_entity.id
_entity.type
_entity.pdbx_description
1 polymer ?
#
loop_
_entity_poly.entity_id
_entity_poly.type
_entity_poly.pdbx_seq_one_letter_code
_entity_poly.pdbx_strand_id
1 'polypeptide(L)'
;MHLPIIVEMGCALAKQDYPPILKAGIHPMTLDQIREAFVSPLPEATPRLRMFSLFDQWVARLRQLNVTGTLWLDGSFVTRKPNPNDLDCVLWNPSFAGPESEASKIEVTSMIDRASAKAVYGIDLYIETPLPNARMGREAYWRGIFGFQHDGRSAKGFVELKI
;
A
#
# COMPACT_ATOMS: atom_id res chain seq x y z
N MET A 1 -11.87 -14.93 50.76
CA MET A 1 -12.84 -15.28 49.70
C MET A 1 -12.58 -14.36 48.52
N HIS A 2 -11.76 -14.81 47.54
CA HIS A 2 -11.41 -14.00 46.37
C HIS A 2 -12.31 -14.46 45.23
N LEU A 3 -13.15 -13.54 44.74
CA LEU A 3 -13.96 -13.73 43.53
C LEU A 3 -13.02 -13.56 42.31
N PRO A 4 -13.02 -14.48 41.30
CA PRO A 4 -12.28 -14.27 40.07
C PRO A 4 -12.99 -13.20 39.23
N ILE A 5 -12.26 -12.16 38.86
CA ILE A 5 -12.70 -11.19 37.85
C ILE A 5 -12.61 -11.93 36.51
N ILE A 6 -13.74 -12.35 35.99
CA ILE A 6 -13.87 -12.80 34.60
C ILE A 6 -13.85 -11.54 33.75
N VAL A 7 -12.65 -11.21 33.21
CA VAL A 7 -12.54 -10.26 32.12
C VAL A 7 -13.03 -10.99 30.86
N GLU A 8 -14.26 -10.73 30.45
CA GLU A 8 -14.68 -11.03 29.09
C GLU A 8 -13.83 -10.21 28.13
N MET A 9 -12.69 -10.77 27.71
CA MET A 9 -11.97 -10.30 26.54
C MET A 9 -12.87 -10.58 25.33
N GLY A 10 -13.57 -9.53 24.88
CA GLY A 10 -14.24 -9.55 23.59
C GLY A 10 -13.21 -9.98 22.54
N CYS A 11 -13.36 -11.18 22.03
CA CYS A 11 -12.55 -11.72 20.94
C CYS A 11 -12.85 -10.88 19.71
N ALA A 12 -12.10 -9.80 19.50
CA ALA A 12 -12.04 -9.17 18.19
C ALA A 12 -11.59 -10.27 17.25
N LEU A 13 -12.47 -10.68 16.33
CA LEU A 13 -12.17 -11.69 15.31
C LEU A 13 -10.86 -11.29 14.63
N ALA A 14 -9.82 -12.09 14.81
CA ALA A 14 -8.53 -11.85 14.18
C ALA A 14 -8.75 -11.70 12.67
N LYS A 15 -8.19 -10.65 12.08
CA LYS A 15 -8.30 -10.40 10.63
C LYS A 15 -7.75 -11.63 9.90
N GLN A 16 -8.55 -12.17 8.99
CA GLN A 16 -8.18 -13.39 8.26
C GLN A 16 -6.97 -13.13 7.37
N ASP A 17 -5.95 -13.96 7.51
CA ASP A 17 -4.80 -14.00 6.60
C ASP A 17 -5.09 -14.84 5.37
N TYR A 18 -4.54 -14.39 4.23
CA TYR A 18 -4.58 -15.11 2.96
C TYR A 18 -3.15 -15.41 2.50
N PRO A 19 -2.92 -16.52 1.79
CA PRO A 19 -1.58 -16.86 1.32
C PRO A 19 -0.95 -15.70 0.54
N PRO A 20 0.29 -15.32 0.81
CA PRO A 20 0.99 -14.29 0.05
C PRO A 20 1.27 -14.79 -1.38
N ILE A 21 1.28 -13.88 -2.35
CA ILE A 21 1.66 -14.18 -3.72
C ILE A 21 3.19 -14.08 -3.88
N LEU A 22 3.81 -13.13 -3.20
CA LEU A 22 5.26 -12.93 -3.23
C LEU A 22 5.95 -13.63 -2.06
N LYS A 23 7.15 -14.14 -2.31
CA LYS A 23 8.06 -14.59 -1.25
C LYS A 23 8.41 -13.41 -0.33
N ALA A 24 8.84 -13.72 0.90
CA ALA A 24 9.28 -12.68 1.83
C ALA A 24 10.35 -11.76 1.22
N GLY A 25 10.23 -10.46 1.49
CA GLY A 25 11.15 -9.43 1.02
C GLY A 25 10.49 -8.33 0.20
N ILE A 26 11.30 -7.38 -0.25
CA ILE A 26 10.87 -6.28 -1.12
C ILE A 26 11.09 -6.69 -2.57
N HIS A 27 10.10 -6.47 -3.41
CA HIS A 27 10.11 -6.84 -4.83
C HIS A 27 10.01 -5.57 -5.68
N PRO A 28 11.12 -5.08 -6.27
CA PRO A 28 11.04 -4.03 -7.28
C PRO A 28 10.25 -4.53 -8.50
N MET A 29 9.19 -3.81 -8.86
CA MET A 29 8.29 -4.20 -9.95
C MET A 29 7.85 -2.99 -10.75
N THR A 30 7.61 -3.19 -12.04
CA THR A 30 6.90 -2.24 -12.91
C THR A 30 5.38 -2.40 -12.76
N LEU A 31 4.59 -1.45 -13.28
CA LEU A 31 3.12 -1.57 -13.33
C LEU A 31 2.67 -2.83 -14.08
N ASP A 32 3.33 -3.16 -15.19
CA ASP A 32 3.01 -4.37 -15.96
C ASP A 32 3.26 -5.65 -15.14
N GLN A 33 4.39 -5.70 -14.43
CA GLN A 33 4.70 -6.84 -13.55
C GLN A 33 3.71 -6.95 -12.38
N ILE A 34 3.27 -5.83 -11.82
CA ILE A 34 2.22 -5.80 -10.78
C ILE A 34 0.92 -6.37 -11.35
N ARG A 35 0.51 -5.93 -12.55
CA ARG A 35 -0.67 -6.45 -13.23
C ARG A 35 -0.57 -7.95 -13.48
N GLU A 36 0.57 -8.42 -14.00
CA GLU A 36 0.79 -9.84 -14.26
C GLU A 36 0.77 -10.70 -13.00
N ALA A 37 1.34 -10.20 -11.90
CA ALA A 37 1.42 -10.95 -10.66
C ALA A 37 0.09 -11.01 -9.90
N PHE A 38 -0.68 -9.91 -9.86
CA PHE A 38 -1.80 -9.76 -8.94
C PHE A 38 -3.18 -9.67 -9.61
N VAL A 39 -3.24 -9.44 -10.91
CA VAL A 39 -4.51 -9.27 -11.65
C VAL A 39 -4.70 -10.39 -12.67
N SER A 40 -3.74 -10.58 -13.59
CA SER A 40 -3.88 -11.51 -14.71
C SER A 40 -4.15 -12.98 -14.33
N PRO A 41 -3.63 -13.52 -13.21
CA PRO A 41 -3.92 -14.89 -12.81
C PRO A 41 -5.32 -15.09 -12.23
N LEU A 42 -6.10 -14.02 -12.04
CA LEU A 42 -7.42 -14.03 -11.40
C LEU A 42 -8.51 -13.66 -12.41
N PRO A 43 -9.76 -14.12 -12.21
CA PRO A 43 -10.85 -13.84 -13.14
C PRO A 43 -11.03 -12.35 -13.38
N GLU A 44 -11.20 -11.93 -14.65
CA GLU A 44 -11.35 -10.50 -15.06
C GLU A 44 -12.49 -9.75 -14.36
N ALA A 45 -13.55 -10.45 -13.97
CA ALA A 45 -14.72 -9.87 -13.27
C ALA A 45 -14.45 -9.55 -11.80
N THR A 46 -13.22 -9.68 -11.29
CA THR A 46 -12.91 -9.43 -9.88
C THR A 46 -12.72 -7.94 -9.58
N PRO A 47 -12.98 -7.50 -8.34
CA PRO A 47 -12.65 -6.16 -7.88
C PRO A 47 -11.19 -5.75 -8.09
N ARG A 48 -10.28 -6.71 -8.24
CA ARG A 48 -8.84 -6.49 -8.47
C ARG A 48 -8.53 -5.72 -9.74
N LEU A 49 -9.17 -6.05 -10.85
CA LEU A 49 -8.95 -5.35 -12.12
C LEU A 49 -9.35 -3.88 -12.00
N ARG A 50 -10.51 -3.60 -11.40
CA ARG A 50 -10.96 -2.22 -11.16
C ARG A 50 -10.01 -1.47 -10.24
N MET A 51 -9.59 -2.10 -9.16
CA MET A 51 -8.66 -1.52 -8.17
C MET A 51 -7.32 -1.20 -8.82
N PHE A 52 -6.76 -2.13 -9.59
CA PHE A 52 -5.52 -1.91 -10.32
C PHE A 52 -5.67 -0.79 -11.36
N SER A 53 -6.79 -0.73 -12.09
CA SER A 53 -7.05 0.33 -13.07
C SER A 53 -7.07 1.72 -12.44
N LEU A 54 -7.67 1.88 -11.27
CA LEU A 54 -7.67 3.15 -10.53
C LEU A 54 -6.26 3.50 -10.01
N PHE A 55 -5.53 2.51 -9.52
CA PHE A 55 -4.15 2.67 -9.08
C PHE A 55 -3.22 3.08 -10.24
N ASP A 56 -3.34 2.43 -11.39
CA ASP A 56 -2.57 2.74 -12.60
C ASP A 56 -2.84 4.18 -13.07
N GLN A 57 -4.11 4.61 -13.09
CA GLN A 57 -4.49 5.99 -13.39
C GLN A 57 -3.88 6.99 -12.42
N TRP A 58 -3.90 6.68 -11.11
CA TRP A 58 -3.30 7.52 -10.08
C TRP A 58 -1.79 7.67 -10.28
N VAL A 59 -1.07 6.57 -10.50
CA VAL A 59 0.38 6.59 -10.79
C VAL A 59 0.67 7.34 -12.08
N ALA A 60 -0.07 7.08 -13.16
CA ALA A 60 0.09 7.75 -14.44
C ALA A 60 -0.09 9.27 -14.30
N ARG A 61 -1.09 9.70 -13.52
CA ARG A 61 -1.32 11.12 -13.29
C ARG A 61 -0.23 11.79 -12.48
N LEU A 62 0.29 11.15 -11.43
CA LEU A 62 1.44 11.64 -10.68
C LEU A 62 2.67 11.82 -11.58
N ARG A 63 2.95 10.85 -12.46
CA ARG A 63 4.04 10.95 -13.45
C ARG A 63 3.85 12.10 -14.43
N GLN A 64 2.62 12.32 -14.94
CA GLN A 64 2.29 13.46 -15.81
C GLN A 64 2.50 14.80 -15.11
N LEU A 65 2.31 14.86 -13.80
CA LEU A 65 2.56 16.03 -12.97
C LEU A 65 4.03 16.15 -12.54
N ASN A 66 4.92 15.32 -13.10
CA ASN A 66 6.35 15.25 -12.78
C ASN A 66 6.63 14.94 -11.30
N VAL A 67 5.75 14.22 -10.63
CA VAL A 67 6.02 13.72 -9.28
C VAL A 67 6.89 12.49 -9.37
N THR A 68 7.91 12.44 -8.54
CA THR A 68 8.79 11.28 -8.35
C THR A 68 8.73 10.79 -6.91
N GLY A 69 9.09 9.54 -6.69
CA GLY A 69 9.11 8.93 -5.37
C GLY A 69 9.26 7.41 -5.45
N THR A 70 9.27 6.79 -4.31
CA THR A 70 9.24 5.33 -4.21
C THR A 70 7.96 4.91 -3.51
N LEU A 71 7.18 4.07 -4.15
CA LEU A 71 5.94 3.55 -3.59
C LEU A 71 6.15 2.12 -3.11
N TRP A 72 5.81 1.85 -1.86
CA TRP A 72 5.66 0.49 -1.34
C TRP A 72 4.18 0.12 -1.34
N LEU A 73 3.87 -1.07 -1.84
CA LEU A 73 2.52 -1.58 -2.05
C LEU A 73 2.33 -2.88 -1.28
N ASP A 74 1.31 -2.96 -0.46
CA ASP A 74 1.00 -4.11 0.38
C ASP A 74 -0.52 -4.34 0.55
N GLY A 75 -0.90 -4.91 1.65
CA GLY A 75 -2.27 -5.23 2.01
C GLY A 75 -2.79 -6.51 1.37
N SER A 76 -4.10 -6.65 1.40
CA SER A 76 -4.76 -7.83 0.87
C SER A 76 -4.65 -7.97 -0.65
N PHE A 77 -4.32 -6.89 -1.37
CA PHE A 77 -4.10 -6.91 -2.81
C PHE A 77 -2.90 -7.77 -3.22
N VAL A 78 -1.82 -7.78 -2.45
CA VAL A 78 -0.61 -8.59 -2.72
C VAL A 78 -0.72 -10.04 -2.19
N THR A 79 -1.91 -10.45 -1.79
CA THR A 79 -2.23 -11.81 -1.34
C THR A 79 -3.25 -12.49 -2.26
N ARG A 80 -3.54 -13.77 -2.01
CA ARG A 80 -4.58 -14.54 -2.72
C ARG A 80 -6.01 -14.23 -2.25
N LYS A 81 -6.25 -13.14 -1.52
CA LYS A 81 -7.61 -12.73 -1.14
C LYS A 81 -8.44 -12.47 -2.40
N PRO A 82 -9.59 -13.11 -2.60
CA PRO A 82 -10.39 -12.95 -3.82
C PRO A 82 -10.87 -11.50 -4.05
N ASN A 83 -11.32 -10.86 -2.98
CA ASN A 83 -11.90 -9.51 -3.02
C ASN A 83 -11.15 -8.58 -2.05
N PRO A 84 -10.00 -8.02 -2.41
CA PRO A 84 -9.35 -6.99 -1.61
C PRO A 84 -10.22 -5.72 -1.58
N ASN A 85 -10.20 -5.00 -0.46
CA ASN A 85 -11.03 -3.80 -0.29
C ASN A 85 -10.28 -2.53 -0.68
N ASP A 86 -8.96 -2.52 -0.52
CA ASP A 86 -8.07 -1.39 -0.72
C ASP A 86 -6.65 -1.83 -1.03
N LEU A 87 -5.86 -0.86 -1.50
CA LEU A 87 -4.42 -0.95 -1.66
C LEU A 87 -3.76 -0.20 -0.51
N ASP A 88 -2.97 -0.90 0.30
CA ASP A 88 -2.15 -0.26 1.33
C ASP A 88 -0.85 0.23 0.70
N CYS A 89 -0.59 1.54 0.76
CA CYS A 89 0.55 2.17 0.12
C CYS A 89 1.32 3.08 1.06
N VAL A 90 2.66 3.06 0.93
CA VAL A 90 3.54 4.08 1.51
C VAL A 90 4.29 4.77 0.38
N LEU A 91 4.11 6.08 0.23
CA LEU A 91 4.84 6.90 -0.73
C LEU A 91 6.00 7.60 -0.02
N TRP A 92 7.20 7.20 -0.41
CA TRP A 92 8.46 7.69 0.14
C TRP A 92 9.00 8.87 -0.64
N ASN A 93 9.28 9.97 0.07
CA ASN A 93 9.94 11.18 -0.44
C ASN A 93 9.35 11.68 -1.77
N PRO A 94 8.03 11.92 -1.85
CA PRO A 94 7.46 12.51 -3.05
C PRO A 94 8.06 13.89 -3.31
N SER A 95 8.45 14.14 -4.55
CA SER A 95 9.01 15.43 -4.97
C SER A 95 8.68 15.70 -6.44
N PHE A 96 8.75 16.98 -6.84
CA PHE A 96 8.65 17.34 -8.25
C PHE A 96 10.02 17.21 -8.94
N ALA A 97 10.06 16.56 -10.09
CA ALA A 97 11.29 16.39 -10.88
C ALA A 97 11.61 17.60 -11.78
N GLY A 98 10.74 18.60 -11.85
CA GLY A 98 10.87 19.77 -12.69
C GLY A 98 10.04 20.94 -12.19
N PRO A 99 9.91 22.00 -13.01
CA PRO A 99 9.11 23.16 -12.63
C PRO A 99 7.66 22.75 -12.37
N GLU A 100 7.13 23.21 -11.25
CA GLU A 100 5.76 23.00 -10.84
C GLU A 100 4.94 24.28 -10.93
N SER A 101 3.68 24.18 -11.36
CA SER A 101 2.71 25.26 -11.25
C SER A 101 1.94 25.18 -9.94
N GLU A 102 1.33 26.28 -9.50
CA GLU A 102 0.44 26.25 -8.34
C GLU A 102 -0.74 25.29 -8.55
N ALA A 103 -1.27 25.21 -9.77
CA ALA A 103 -2.32 24.26 -10.11
C ALA A 103 -1.85 22.79 -9.94
N SER A 104 -0.61 22.47 -10.37
CA SER A 104 -0.04 21.13 -10.18
C SER A 104 0.17 20.81 -8.69
N LYS A 105 0.61 21.76 -7.89
CA LYS A 105 0.77 21.58 -6.44
C LYS A 105 -0.56 21.28 -5.76
N ILE A 106 -1.60 22.05 -6.07
CA ILE A 106 -2.95 21.85 -5.53
C ILE A 106 -3.47 20.46 -5.91
N GLU A 107 -3.33 20.07 -7.18
CA GLU A 107 -3.77 18.77 -7.65
C GLU A 107 -3.02 17.64 -6.95
N VAL A 108 -1.69 17.69 -6.90
CA VAL A 108 -0.87 16.66 -6.22
C VAL A 108 -1.23 16.59 -4.74
N THR A 109 -1.39 17.73 -4.05
CA THR A 109 -1.80 17.76 -2.64
C THR A 109 -3.11 17.01 -2.42
N SER A 110 -4.10 17.21 -3.30
CA SER A 110 -5.37 16.48 -3.25
C SER A 110 -5.19 14.99 -3.54
N MET A 111 -4.36 14.64 -4.51
CA MET A 111 -4.14 13.24 -4.91
C MET A 111 -3.42 12.42 -3.84
N ILE A 112 -2.55 13.04 -3.03
CA ILE A 112 -1.79 12.38 -1.96
C ILE A 112 -2.41 12.59 -0.57
N ASP A 113 -3.50 13.35 -0.46
CA ASP A 113 -4.30 13.38 0.76
C ASP A 113 -4.93 12.00 1.00
N ARG A 114 -4.73 11.44 2.21
CA ARG A 114 -5.14 10.07 2.53
C ARG A 114 -6.63 9.83 2.32
N ALA A 115 -7.48 10.78 2.74
CA ALA A 115 -8.93 10.63 2.62
C ALA A 115 -9.36 10.67 1.15
N SER A 116 -8.79 11.59 0.38
CA SER A 116 -9.06 11.76 -1.06
C SER A 116 -8.56 10.55 -1.86
N ALA A 117 -7.33 10.07 -1.61
CA ALA A 117 -6.76 8.89 -2.24
C ALA A 117 -7.63 7.64 -1.99
N LYS A 118 -8.11 7.49 -0.76
CA LYS A 118 -9.01 6.39 -0.38
C LYS A 118 -10.35 6.48 -1.11
N ALA A 119 -10.98 7.66 -1.11
CA ALA A 119 -12.31 7.86 -1.68
C ALA A 119 -12.32 7.74 -3.21
N VAL A 120 -11.29 8.27 -3.88
CA VAL A 120 -11.26 8.35 -5.36
C VAL A 120 -10.61 7.12 -5.98
N TYR A 121 -9.52 6.63 -5.41
CA TYR A 121 -8.68 5.58 -6.02
C TYR A 121 -8.68 4.26 -5.23
N GLY A 122 -9.28 4.22 -4.04
CA GLY A 122 -9.27 3.03 -3.18
C GLY A 122 -7.90 2.75 -2.56
N ILE A 123 -7.04 3.76 -2.44
CA ILE A 123 -5.68 3.65 -1.92
C ILE A 123 -5.65 4.13 -0.47
N ASP A 124 -5.28 3.26 0.45
CA ASP A 124 -4.96 3.64 1.83
C ASP A 124 -3.50 4.11 1.88
N LEU A 125 -3.32 5.43 1.73
CA LEU A 125 -2.04 6.06 1.46
C LEU A 125 -1.42 6.65 2.72
N TYR A 126 -0.14 6.35 2.91
CA TYR A 126 0.73 6.98 3.90
C TYR A 126 1.89 7.68 3.20
N ILE A 127 2.28 8.85 3.68
CA ILE A 127 3.40 9.63 3.15
C ILE A 127 4.54 9.59 4.14
N GLU A 128 5.74 9.28 3.66
CA GLU A 128 6.97 9.26 4.45
C GLU A 128 8.03 10.18 3.84
N THR A 129 8.42 11.18 4.59
CA THR A 129 9.51 12.10 4.24
C THR A 129 10.49 12.24 5.42
N PRO A 130 11.08 11.12 5.89
CA PRO A 130 11.89 11.14 7.09
C PRO A 130 13.18 11.93 6.90
N LEU A 131 13.61 12.62 7.95
CA LEU A 131 14.96 13.15 8.01
C LEU A 131 16.00 12.01 7.90
N PRO A 132 17.24 12.29 7.40
CA PRO A 132 18.25 11.25 7.18
C PRO A 132 18.52 10.36 8.40
N ASN A 133 18.55 10.93 9.59
CA ASN A 133 18.77 10.21 10.85
C ASN A 133 17.57 9.35 11.30
N ALA A 134 16.38 9.62 10.83
CA ALA A 134 15.16 8.88 11.16
C ALA A 134 14.81 7.83 10.08
N ARG A 135 15.41 7.91 8.90
CA ARG A 135 15.06 7.08 7.73
C ARG A 135 15.09 5.59 8.03
N MET A 136 16.18 5.09 8.60
CA MET A 136 16.32 3.67 8.91
C MET A 136 15.21 3.17 9.85
N GLY A 137 14.87 3.94 10.87
CA GLY A 137 13.78 3.58 11.79
C GLY A 137 12.41 3.55 11.13
N ARG A 138 12.13 4.51 10.22
CA ARG A 138 10.86 4.54 9.47
C ARG A 138 10.77 3.39 8.47
N GLU A 139 11.86 3.09 7.76
CA GLU A 139 11.90 1.93 6.88
C GLU A 139 11.73 0.62 7.66
N ALA A 140 12.39 0.45 8.80
CA ALA A 140 12.23 -0.72 9.65
C ALA A 140 10.80 -0.90 10.16
N TYR A 141 10.14 0.20 10.55
CA TYR A 141 8.73 0.19 10.95
C TYR A 141 7.82 -0.35 9.84
N TRP A 142 7.93 0.21 8.63
CA TRP A 142 7.07 -0.22 7.51
C TRP A 142 7.42 -1.62 6.99
N ARG A 143 8.69 -2.03 7.03
CA ARG A 143 9.09 -3.42 6.77
C ARG A 143 8.47 -4.39 7.78
N GLY A 144 8.35 -3.97 9.04
CA GLY A 144 7.68 -4.74 10.08
C GLY A 144 6.18 -4.90 9.84
N ILE A 145 5.52 -3.86 9.28
CA ILE A 145 4.09 -3.91 8.96
C ILE A 145 3.83 -4.66 7.65
N PHE A 146 4.57 -4.33 6.57
CA PHE A 146 4.33 -4.87 5.23
C PHE A 146 4.97 -6.24 5.01
N GLY A 147 6.05 -6.54 5.71
CA GLY A 147 6.80 -7.79 5.56
C GLY A 147 6.23 -8.99 6.31
N PHE A 148 5.14 -8.82 7.07
CA PHE A 148 4.52 -9.89 7.84
C PHE A 148 3.00 -9.93 7.65
N GLN A 149 2.42 -11.12 7.87
CA GLN A 149 0.98 -11.29 7.97
C GLN A 149 0.47 -10.72 9.30
N HIS A 150 -0.85 -10.69 9.50
CA HIS A 150 -1.46 -10.14 10.72
C HIS A 150 -1.07 -10.91 12.00
N ASP A 151 -0.56 -12.15 11.86
CA ASP A 151 -0.02 -12.93 12.98
C ASP A 151 1.31 -12.36 13.52
N GLY A 152 1.94 -11.42 12.79
CA GLY A 152 3.23 -10.81 13.12
C GLY A 152 4.41 -11.77 13.09
N ARG A 153 4.27 -12.96 12.52
CA ARG A 153 5.28 -14.03 12.50
C ARG A 153 5.54 -14.56 11.09
N SER A 154 4.48 -14.81 10.34
CA SER A 154 4.56 -15.33 8.97
C SER A 154 5.03 -14.23 8.03
N ALA A 155 6.26 -14.36 7.53
CA ALA A 155 6.83 -13.38 6.62
C ALA A 155 6.13 -13.41 5.25
N LYS A 156 5.94 -12.25 4.64
CA LYS A 156 5.40 -12.09 3.29
C LYS A 156 6.19 -11.04 2.50
N GLY A 157 6.05 -11.06 1.18
CA GLY A 157 6.65 -10.04 0.32
C GLY A 157 5.70 -8.89 0.04
N PHE A 158 6.27 -7.73 -0.28
CA PHE A 158 5.57 -6.55 -0.75
C PHE A 158 6.31 -5.90 -1.92
N VAL A 159 5.63 -5.01 -2.63
CA VAL A 159 6.13 -4.42 -3.88
C VAL A 159 6.83 -3.09 -3.62
N GLU A 160 7.89 -2.82 -4.39
CA GLU A 160 8.45 -1.48 -4.56
C GLU A 160 8.26 -1.03 -6.01
N LEU A 161 7.63 0.12 -6.21
CA LEU A 161 7.43 0.76 -7.51
C LEU A 161 8.08 2.15 -7.51
N LYS A 162 8.80 2.51 -8.58
CA LYS A 162 9.30 3.87 -8.81
C LYS A 162 8.28 4.69 -9.59
N ILE A 163 7.99 5.88 -9.08
CA ILE A 163 7.15 6.87 -9.77
C ILE A 163 8.03 7.83 -10.55
#